data_5231537d6b3178ad59c803c0452f4d7b
#
_entry.id   5231537d6b3178ad59c803c0452f4d7b
#
_cell.length_a   1.000
_cell.length_b   1.000
_cell.length_c   1.000
_cell.angle_alpha   90.00
_cell.angle_beta   90.00
_cell.angle_gamma   90.00
#
_symmetry.space_group_name_H-M   'P 1'
#
loop_
_entity.id
_entity.type
_entity.pdbx_description
1 polymer ?
#
loop_
_entity_poly.entity_id
_entity_poly.type
_entity_poly.pdbx_seq_one_letter_code
_entity_poly.pdbx_strand_id
1 'polypeptide(L)'
;MGVDETDRALLNRLRENGRMSYVDLAKDVGVSERTVRTRMRKLEEGTIQRYTIIERGIGLSALVRIKLGPGTEVGTLAGEFATWTGVLTCYEVGGGLDFDLLLVVAVDDTQSLRELLDRIWLTAPEAAVVETHTTLVIEQY
;
A
#
# COMPACT_ATOMS: atom_id res chain seq x y z
N MET A 1 -15.24 11.37 -8.59
CA MET A 1 -16.49 10.62 -8.80
C MET A 1 -16.71 9.69 -7.62
N GLY A 2 -17.87 9.75 -7.00
CA GLY A 2 -18.13 8.97 -5.79
C GLY A 2 -18.29 7.48 -6.10
N VAL A 3 -17.81 6.65 -5.19
CA VAL A 3 -18.02 5.20 -5.17
C VAL A 3 -19.42 4.93 -4.61
N ASP A 4 -20.30 4.32 -5.38
CA ASP A 4 -21.67 3.98 -4.96
C ASP A 4 -21.74 2.61 -4.25
N GLU A 5 -22.95 2.18 -3.86
CA GLU A 5 -23.17 0.93 -3.13
C GLU A 5 -22.74 -0.30 -3.94
N THR A 6 -23.03 -0.33 -5.24
CA THR A 6 -22.62 -1.41 -6.13
C THR A 6 -21.10 -1.48 -6.25
N ASP A 7 -20.45 -0.33 -6.39
CA ASP A 7 -18.97 -0.25 -6.44
C ASP A 7 -18.34 -0.76 -5.14
N ARG A 8 -18.92 -0.40 -3.99
CA ARG A 8 -18.47 -0.89 -2.67
C ARG A 8 -18.65 -2.40 -2.54
N ALA A 9 -19.76 -2.96 -3.01
CA ALA A 9 -19.98 -4.40 -3.01
C ALA A 9 -18.95 -5.13 -3.86
N LEU A 10 -18.63 -4.63 -5.07
CA LEU A 10 -17.58 -5.18 -5.93
C LEU A 10 -16.20 -5.13 -5.25
N LEU A 11 -15.84 -3.99 -4.67
CA LEU A 11 -14.56 -3.83 -3.96
C LEU A 11 -14.44 -4.77 -2.77
N ASN A 12 -15.53 -5.00 -2.01
CA ASN A 12 -15.52 -5.91 -0.88
C ASN A 12 -15.27 -7.36 -1.34
N ARG A 13 -15.90 -7.81 -2.43
CA ARG A 13 -15.64 -9.14 -2.99
C ARG A 13 -14.20 -9.30 -3.48
N LEU A 14 -13.67 -8.29 -4.13
CA LEU A 14 -12.27 -8.30 -4.59
C LEU A 14 -11.26 -8.27 -3.43
N ARG A 15 -11.59 -7.66 -2.29
CA ARG A 15 -10.74 -7.73 -1.08
C ARG A 15 -10.68 -9.14 -0.50
N GLU A 16 -11.78 -9.90 -0.58
CA GLU A 16 -11.83 -11.30 -0.15
C GLU A 16 -11.11 -12.22 -1.15
N ASN A 17 -11.30 -11.98 -2.44
CA ASN A 17 -10.67 -12.73 -3.52
C ASN A 17 -10.42 -11.84 -4.74
N GLY A 18 -9.21 -11.31 -4.86
CA GLY A 18 -8.79 -10.42 -5.95
C GLY A 18 -8.73 -11.10 -7.33
N ARG A 19 -8.92 -12.42 -7.41
CA ARG A 19 -8.96 -13.20 -8.66
C ARG A 19 -10.38 -13.61 -9.08
N MET A 20 -11.40 -13.07 -8.42
CA MET A 20 -12.79 -13.38 -8.74
C MET A 20 -13.13 -12.97 -10.18
N SER A 21 -13.80 -13.85 -10.91
CA SER A 21 -14.24 -13.57 -12.28
C SER A 21 -15.36 -12.53 -12.31
N TYR A 22 -15.53 -11.82 -13.42
CA TYR A 22 -16.66 -10.89 -13.57
C TYR A 22 -18.01 -11.60 -13.53
N VAL A 23 -18.06 -12.86 -13.95
CA VAL A 23 -19.27 -13.69 -13.86
C VAL A 23 -19.62 -13.94 -12.39
N ASP A 24 -18.64 -14.31 -11.57
CA ASP A 24 -18.85 -14.57 -10.15
C ASP A 24 -19.19 -13.29 -9.38
N LEU A 25 -18.48 -12.20 -9.68
CA LEU A 25 -18.79 -10.87 -9.14
C LEU A 25 -20.23 -10.45 -9.45
N ALA A 26 -20.69 -10.67 -10.69
CA ALA A 26 -22.05 -10.36 -11.12
C ALA A 26 -23.09 -11.14 -10.32
N LYS A 27 -22.87 -12.44 -10.12
CA LYS A 27 -23.74 -13.30 -9.30
C LYS A 27 -23.79 -12.83 -7.85
N ASP A 28 -22.64 -12.59 -7.25
CA ASP A 28 -22.53 -12.25 -5.82
C ASP A 28 -23.11 -10.88 -5.50
N VAL A 29 -22.95 -9.91 -6.41
CA VAL A 29 -23.45 -8.54 -6.22
C VAL A 29 -24.88 -8.36 -6.75
N GLY A 30 -25.38 -9.31 -7.55
CA GLY A 30 -26.74 -9.28 -8.08
C GLY A 30 -26.92 -8.29 -9.25
N VAL A 31 -25.89 -8.13 -10.07
CA VAL A 31 -25.94 -7.27 -11.27
C VAL A 31 -25.53 -8.06 -12.52
N SER A 32 -25.67 -7.48 -13.71
CA SER A 32 -25.21 -8.12 -14.95
C SER A 32 -23.67 -8.09 -15.08
N GLU A 33 -23.08 -9.06 -15.79
CA GLU A 33 -21.63 -9.05 -16.09
C GLU A 33 -21.24 -7.77 -16.86
N ARG A 34 -22.09 -7.28 -17.74
CA ARG A 34 -21.90 -6.01 -18.44
C ARG A 34 -21.77 -4.84 -17.47
N THR A 35 -22.61 -4.81 -16.44
CA THR A 35 -22.53 -3.80 -15.37
C THR A 35 -21.23 -3.91 -14.60
N VAL A 36 -20.81 -5.13 -14.21
CA VAL A 36 -19.53 -5.36 -13.55
C VAL A 36 -18.39 -4.83 -14.41
N ARG A 37 -18.31 -5.20 -15.68
CA ARG A 37 -17.26 -4.78 -16.61
C ARG A 37 -17.16 -3.25 -16.71
N THR A 38 -18.29 -2.58 -16.83
CA THR A 38 -18.33 -1.12 -16.90
C THR A 38 -17.86 -0.45 -15.61
N ARG A 39 -18.29 -1.01 -14.48
CA ARG A 39 -17.93 -0.50 -13.15
C ARG A 39 -16.45 -0.75 -12.85
N MET A 40 -15.96 -1.95 -13.11
CA MET A 40 -14.56 -2.31 -12.88
C MET A 40 -13.60 -1.39 -13.64
N ARG A 41 -13.89 -1.08 -14.91
CA ARG A 41 -13.07 -0.13 -15.67
C ARG A 41 -12.95 1.23 -14.95
N LYS A 42 -14.05 1.78 -14.44
CA LYS A 42 -14.03 3.05 -13.70
C LYS A 42 -13.28 2.95 -12.37
N LEU A 43 -13.43 1.82 -11.67
CA LEU A 43 -12.73 1.57 -10.41
C LEU A 43 -11.22 1.44 -10.64
N GLU A 44 -10.80 0.79 -11.71
CA GLU A 44 -9.39 0.65 -12.11
C GLU A 44 -8.76 1.98 -12.56
N GLU A 45 -9.54 2.88 -13.15
CA GLU A 45 -9.07 4.21 -13.53
C GLU A 45 -8.86 5.17 -12.35
N GLY A 46 -9.62 5.01 -11.26
CA GLY A 46 -9.63 6.04 -10.20
C GLY A 46 -9.60 5.58 -8.76
N THR A 47 -9.86 4.31 -8.47
CA THR A 47 -10.02 3.81 -7.10
C THR A 47 -9.06 2.65 -6.79
N ILE A 48 -8.94 1.67 -7.69
CA ILE A 48 -8.04 0.54 -7.51
C ILE A 48 -6.64 0.96 -7.97
N GLN A 49 -5.73 1.12 -7.04
CA GLN A 49 -4.36 1.49 -7.35
C GLN A 49 -3.56 0.34 -7.95
N ARG A 50 -3.79 -0.88 -7.45
CA ARG A 50 -3.14 -2.11 -7.94
C ARG A 50 -3.83 -3.36 -7.40
N TYR A 51 -3.61 -4.46 -8.09
CA TYR A 51 -3.87 -5.81 -7.60
C TYR A 51 -2.59 -6.37 -7.00
N THR A 52 -2.68 -7.00 -5.83
CA THR A 52 -1.53 -7.56 -5.14
C THR A 52 -1.92 -8.82 -4.40
N ILE A 53 -0.91 -9.52 -3.88
CA ILE A 53 -1.06 -10.68 -3.01
C ILE A 53 -0.61 -10.33 -1.60
N ILE A 54 -1.13 -11.08 -0.63
CA ILE A 54 -0.61 -11.10 0.74
C ILE A 54 0.08 -12.45 0.90
N GLU A 55 1.37 -12.41 1.20
CA GLU A 55 2.21 -13.59 1.37
C GLU A 55 2.40 -13.89 2.85
N ARG A 56 2.57 -15.16 3.16
CA ARG A 56 2.80 -15.62 4.53
C ARG A 56 4.00 -16.56 4.57
N GLY A 57 4.90 -16.32 5.53
CA GLY A 57 6.03 -17.23 5.77
C GLY A 57 7.18 -17.16 4.75
N ILE A 58 7.25 -16.09 3.95
CA ILE A 58 8.33 -15.84 2.98
C ILE A 58 9.02 -14.53 3.35
N GLY A 59 10.33 -14.57 3.54
CA GLY A 59 11.13 -13.38 3.82
C GLY A 59 10.81 -12.71 5.15
N LEU A 60 11.01 -11.40 5.19
CA LEU A 60 10.77 -10.53 6.34
C LEU A 60 9.73 -9.46 5.99
N SER A 61 8.80 -9.25 6.90
CA SER A 61 7.89 -8.11 6.85
C SER A 61 8.23 -7.13 7.97
N ALA A 62 8.17 -5.84 7.66
CA ALA A 62 8.46 -4.79 8.62
C ALA A 62 7.54 -3.58 8.43
N LEU A 63 7.33 -2.86 9.52
CA LEU A 63 6.73 -1.54 9.54
C LEU A 63 7.85 -0.52 9.79
N VAL A 64 8.06 0.40 8.85
CA VAL A 64 9.09 1.44 8.97
C VAL A 64 8.39 2.78 9.15
N ARG A 65 8.56 3.37 10.33
CA ARG A 65 8.08 4.71 10.65
C ARG A 65 9.19 5.70 10.35
N ILE A 66 8.86 6.79 9.67
CA ILE A 66 9.82 7.82 9.28
C ILE A 66 9.33 9.16 9.83
N LYS A 67 10.19 9.82 10.58
CA LYS A 67 10.00 11.21 11.00
C LYS A 67 10.70 12.12 10.02
N LEU A 68 9.98 13.11 9.51
CA LEU A 68 10.49 14.10 8.57
C LEU A 68 10.82 15.43 9.25
N GLY A 69 11.79 16.13 8.71
CA GLY A 69 12.17 17.45 9.14
C GLY A 69 11.20 18.52 8.67
N PRO A 70 11.22 19.71 9.33
CA PRO A 70 10.37 20.83 8.93
C PRO A 70 10.61 21.26 7.48
N GLY A 71 9.51 21.55 6.76
CA GLY A 71 9.58 22.02 5.37
C GLY A 71 9.82 20.92 4.33
N THR A 72 9.83 19.65 4.75
CA THR A 72 9.97 18.52 3.82
C THR A 72 8.66 18.33 3.03
N GLU A 73 8.77 18.15 1.72
CA GLU A 73 7.67 17.81 0.83
C GLU A 73 7.30 16.33 1.00
N VAL A 74 6.39 16.05 1.95
CA VAL A 74 6.01 14.70 2.37
C VAL A 74 5.52 13.87 1.20
N GLY A 75 4.61 14.41 0.39
CA GLY A 75 4.02 13.70 -0.74
C GLY A 75 5.02 13.28 -1.81
N THR A 76 6.06 14.08 -2.05
CA THR A 76 7.14 13.76 -2.98
C THR A 76 7.94 12.54 -2.51
N LEU A 77 8.35 12.53 -1.24
CA LEU A 77 9.07 11.39 -0.67
C LEU A 77 8.21 10.14 -0.57
N ALA A 78 6.96 10.29 -0.12
CA ALA A 78 6.02 9.17 -0.05
C ALA A 78 5.78 8.53 -1.42
N GLY A 79 5.61 9.36 -2.45
CA GLY A 79 5.48 8.91 -3.84
C GLY A 79 6.71 8.16 -4.34
N GLU A 80 7.91 8.66 -4.05
CA GLU A 80 9.17 7.99 -4.38
C GLU A 80 9.28 6.63 -3.66
N PHE A 81 9.11 6.59 -2.35
CA PHE A 81 9.22 5.36 -1.57
C PHE A 81 8.19 4.29 -1.97
N ALA A 82 6.98 4.71 -2.33
CA ALA A 82 5.93 3.81 -2.78
C ALA A 82 6.26 3.06 -4.09
N THR A 83 7.22 3.55 -4.88
CA THR A 83 7.66 2.89 -6.12
C THR A 83 8.70 1.80 -5.90
N TRP A 84 9.29 1.70 -4.71
CA TRP A 84 10.42 0.80 -4.47
C TRP A 84 10.00 -0.65 -4.35
N THR A 85 10.80 -1.54 -4.95
CA THR A 85 10.68 -2.98 -4.71
C THR A 85 10.89 -3.25 -3.21
N GLY A 86 10.02 -4.05 -2.62
CA GLY A 86 10.01 -4.33 -1.19
C GLY A 86 9.13 -3.39 -0.36
N VAL A 87 8.70 -2.25 -0.91
CA VAL A 87 7.68 -1.41 -0.28
C VAL A 87 6.30 -1.81 -0.81
N LEU A 88 5.46 -2.39 0.04
CA LEU A 88 4.10 -2.80 -0.32
C LEU A 88 3.17 -1.61 -0.37
N THR A 89 3.31 -0.69 0.57
CA THR A 89 2.57 0.57 0.60
C THR A 89 3.29 1.60 1.47
N CYS A 90 3.04 2.87 1.19
CA CYS A 90 3.51 4.00 1.97
C CYS A 90 2.30 4.86 2.34
N TYR A 91 2.13 5.13 3.62
CA TYR A 91 1.09 6.02 4.13
C TYR A 91 1.70 7.31 4.64
N GLU A 92 1.15 8.44 4.23
CA GLU A 92 1.28 9.69 4.97
C GLU A 92 0.30 9.64 6.14
N VAL A 93 0.78 9.88 7.34
CA VAL A 93 -0.01 9.79 8.57
C VAL A 93 -0.06 11.14 9.27
N GLY A 94 -1.19 11.42 9.90
CA GLY A 94 -1.43 12.66 10.62
C GLY A 94 -2.01 12.38 12.01
N GLY A 95 -2.34 13.44 12.73
CA GLY A 95 -3.02 13.33 14.03
C GLY A 95 -2.12 13.32 15.26
N GLY A 96 -0.94 13.97 15.19
CA GLY A 96 -0.04 14.15 16.33
C GLY A 96 0.78 12.93 16.69
N LEU A 97 1.03 12.06 15.74
CA LEU A 97 1.97 10.94 15.86
C LEU A 97 3.43 11.46 15.80
N ASP A 98 4.36 10.69 16.37
CA ASP A 98 5.79 11.01 16.37
C ASP A 98 6.48 10.72 15.03
N PHE A 99 5.73 10.42 13.97
CA PHE A 99 6.23 10.14 12.64
C PHE A 99 5.24 10.62 11.57
N ASP A 100 5.72 10.78 10.35
CA ASP A 100 4.98 11.39 9.23
C ASP A 100 4.66 10.37 8.13
N LEU A 101 5.53 9.35 7.95
CA LEU A 101 5.33 8.28 6.98
C LEU A 101 5.38 6.90 7.67
N LEU A 102 4.53 6.00 7.18
CA LEU A 102 4.54 4.59 7.53
C LEU A 102 4.69 3.75 6.26
N LEU A 103 5.80 3.01 6.16
CA LEU A 103 6.01 2.04 5.10
C LEU A 103 5.69 0.64 5.60
N VAL A 104 4.92 -0.10 4.82
CA VAL A 104 4.77 -1.55 4.98
C VAL A 104 5.73 -2.21 4.00
N VAL A 105 6.65 -2.99 4.53
CA VAL A 105 7.79 -3.54 3.80
C VAL A 105 7.75 -5.06 3.83
N ALA A 106 8.04 -5.69 2.68
CA ALA A 106 8.29 -7.12 2.58
C ALA A 106 9.54 -7.33 1.72
N VAL A 107 10.54 -8.01 2.27
CA VAL A 107 11.84 -8.26 1.66
C VAL A 107 12.30 -9.69 1.93
N ASP A 108 13.28 -10.17 1.19
CA ASP A 108 13.71 -11.57 1.26
C ASP A 108 14.45 -11.91 2.57
N ASP A 109 15.26 -10.97 3.07
CA ASP A 109 16.10 -11.18 4.23
C ASP A 109 16.49 -9.86 4.95
N THR A 110 17.26 -10.00 6.02
CA THR A 110 17.73 -8.86 6.83
C THR A 110 18.69 -7.95 6.07
N GLN A 111 19.44 -8.47 5.10
CA GLN A 111 20.34 -7.67 4.30
C GLN A 111 19.55 -6.76 3.36
N SER A 112 18.54 -7.29 2.68
CA SER A 112 17.64 -6.54 1.83
C SER A 112 16.89 -5.45 2.61
N LEU A 113 16.48 -5.74 3.86
CA LEU A 113 15.87 -4.74 4.74
C LEU A 113 16.85 -3.61 5.06
N ARG A 114 18.09 -3.94 5.38
CA ARG A 114 19.13 -2.95 5.68
C ARG A 114 19.39 -2.04 4.48
N GLU A 115 19.54 -2.60 3.29
CA GLU A 115 19.73 -1.86 2.05
C GLU A 115 18.56 -0.90 1.76
N LEU A 116 17.33 -1.34 2.02
CA LEU A 116 16.15 -0.49 1.90
C LEU A 116 16.19 0.67 2.91
N LEU A 117 16.54 0.41 4.16
CA LEU A 117 16.65 1.46 5.19
C LEU A 117 17.76 2.47 4.85
N ASP A 118 18.94 2.01 4.42
CA ASP A 118 20.03 2.88 3.97
C ASP A 118 19.60 3.74 2.77
N ARG A 119 18.86 3.16 1.85
CA ARG A 119 18.31 3.86 0.68
C ARG A 119 17.35 5.00 1.06
N ILE A 120 16.58 4.87 2.15
CA ILE A 120 15.72 5.96 2.65
C ILE A 120 16.56 7.21 2.93
N TRP A 121 17.65 7.05 3.66
CA TRP A 121 18.55 8.15 4.01
C TRP A 121 19.29 8.72 2.82
N LEU A 122 19.70 7.88 1.88
CA LEU A 122 20.45 8.30 0.68
C LEU A 122 19.57 9.03 -0.34
N THR A 123 18.29 8.69 -0.42
CA THR A 123 17.37 9.27 -1.40
C THR A 123 16.75 10.57 -0.92
N ALA A 124 16.49 10.68 0.38
CA ALA A 124 15.93 11.90 0.95
C ALA A 124 16.92 13.07 0.87
N PRO A 125 16.44 14.30 0.60
CA PRO A 125 17.27 15.49 0.71
C PRO A 125 17.91 15.60 2.09
N GLU A 126 19.04 16.31 2.18
CA GLU A 126 19.74 16.53 3.45
C GLU A 126 18.77 17.07 4.51
N ALA A 127 18.81 16.49 5.69
CA ALA A 127 17.95 16.80 6.84
C ALA A 127 16.44 16.54 6.63
N ALA A 128 16.02 15.98 5.50
CA ALA A 128 14.59 15.66 5.29
C ALA A 128 14.11 14.48 6.13
N VAL A 129 14.96 13.48 6.39
CA VAL A 129 14.68 12.39 7.33
C VAL A 129 15.37 12.68 8.65
N VAL A 130 14.62 12.73 9.73
CA VAL A 130 15.14 12.98 11.09
C VAL A 130 15.37 11.69 11.82
N GLU A 131 14.45 10.74 11.71
CA GLU A 131 14.46 9.50 12.45
C GLU A 131 13.72 8.39 11.68
N THR A 132 14.17 7.16 11.83
CA THR A 132 13.48 5.98 11.35
C THR A 132 13.37 4.94 12.45
N HIS A 133 12.18 4.33 12.58
CA HIS A 133 11.95 3.21 13.48
C HIS A 133 11.43 2.02 12.70
N THR A 134 12.11 0.88 12.84
CA THR A 134 11.72 -0.36 12.18
C THR A 134 11.17 -1.35 13.18
N THR A 135 9.97 -1.85 12.92
CA THR A 135 9.33 -2.90 13.70
C THR A 135 9.16 -4.13 12.81
N LEU A 136 9.77 -5.25 13.17
CA LEU A 136 9.60 -6.51 12.46
C LEU A 136 8.22 -7.10 12.77
N VAL A 137 7.55 -7.58 11.73
CA VAL A 137 6.32 -8.36 11.88
C VAL A 137 6.72 -9.80 12.19
N ILE A 138 6.32 -10.29 13.35
CA ILE A 138 6.63 -11.66 13.78
C ILE A 138 5.65 -12.63 13.15
N GLU A 139 4.38 -12.27 13.10
CA GLU A 139 3.32 -13.12 12.53
C GLU A 139 2.18 -12.27 11.98
N GLN A 140 1.55 -12.78 10.91
CA GLN A 140 0.38 -12.19 10.27
C GLN A 140 -0.75 -13.23 10.29
N TYR A 141 -1.92 -12.85 10.78
CA TYR A 141 -3.11 -13.68 10.91
C TYR A 141 -4.10 -13.45 9.79
#